data_1b6f866dfa2097920bfc1d7d6151ae1e
#
_entry.id   1b6f866dfa2097920bfc1d7d6151ae1e
#
_cell.length_a   1.000
_cell.length_b   1.000
_cell.length_c   1.000
_cell.angle_alpha   90.00
_cell.angle_beta   90.00
_cell.angle_gamma   90.00
#
_symmetry.space_group_name_H-M   'P 1'
#
loop_
_entity.id
_entity.type
_entity.pdbx_description
1 polymer ?
#
loop_
_entity_poly.entity_id
_entity_poly.type
_entity_poly.pdbx_seq_one_letter_code
_entity_poly.pdbx_strand_id
1 'polypeptide(L)'
;MGNNRRKELIMKLTFWGAAHEVTGSCHMITVAGHHFLIDCGMEQGPDLYENQEINVSPSDIDFILLTHAHIDHSGLIPLMCKNGFKGEIISTFATADLCSIMLKDSAHIQEFEAEWRNRKRKRADMPFYEPLYTMNDALVAVSLFHPCDYNTIIDISENVSVRFTDVGHLLGSSAIEIWLKEDGEERKIIFSGDVGNTGQPIIKDPNPVSGGDYLVIESTYGDRIHSNEKVDYIKELLKVLKETFDRGGNVVIPSFAVGRTQELLYFLREIKENHLLPEYDDFLVYVDSPLAIESTHIFNKNKYDCFDETALKLINSGINPLIFKGLITTTTSDESRLINNDEHLKVIISASGMCEAGRIRHHLKHNLWRKECTILFAGYQAMGTLGRKLVEGIDEVRLFGEVIQVNADIKILKGISGHADKNGLINWIASMEEKPSKVFVVHGEDKVTDIFSDLITDTFDIPAYAPYNGGSVDLLTGEVLETGNNVLIAKVKPSVKQKNDCYRRAVSAAENLLKIIKDSDGMANKDLLKYETLINNLSKKIQTFD
;
A
#
# COMPACT_ATOMS: atom_id res chain seq x y z
N MET A 1 -42.22 -12.65 -39.66
CA MET A 1 -42.17 -11.57 -38.69
C MET A 1 -40.87 -11.77 -37.89
N GLY A 2 -39.83 -11.12 -38.37
CA GLY A 2 -38.50 -11.20 -37.76
C GLY A 2 -38.49 -10.39 -36.45
N ASN A 3 -38.21 -11.05 -35.35
CA ASN A 3 -37.95 -10.41 -34.08
C ASN A 3 -36.54 -9.83 -34.15
N ASN A 4 -36.39 -8.61 -34.69
CA ASN A 4 -35.21 -7.77 -34.49
C ASN A 4 -35.25 -7.29 -33.03
N ARG A 5 -34.75 -8.13 -32.07
CA ARG A 5 -34.24 -7.55 -30.84
C ARG A 5 -33.09 -6.65 -31.27
N ARG A 6 -33.28 -5.32 -31.26
CA ARG A 6 -32.15 -4.40 -31.18
C ARG A 6 -31.29 -4.92 -30.02
N LYS A 7 -30.05 -5.29 -30.30
CA LYS A 7 -29.06 -5.47 -29.25
C LYS A 7 -29.08 -4.16 -28.47
N GLU A 8 -29.45 -4.18 -27.21
CA GLU A 8 -29.32 -3.00 -26.37
C GLU A 8 -27.84 -2.66 -26.37
N LEU A 9 -27.52 -1.46 -26.88
CA LEU A 9 -26.21 -0.85 -26.72
C LEU A 9 -25.87 -0.81 -25.24
N ILE A 10 -24.77 -1.37 -24.84
CA ILE A 10 -24.35 -1.41 -23.45
C ILE A 10 -22.91 -0.94 -23.34
N MET A 11 -22.73 0.39 -23.21
CA MET A 11 -21.49 0.92 -22.66
C MET A 11 -21.66 1.12 -21.17
N LYS A 12 -21.05 0.26 -20.36
CA LYS A 12 -21.26 0.27 -18.90
C LYS A 12 -19.94 0.34 -18.14
N LEU A 13 -19.89 1.22 -17.14
CA LEU A 13 -18.86 1.23 -16.12
C LEU A 13 -19.40 0.61 -14.82
N THR A 14 -18.64 -0.28 -14.21
CA THR A 14 -18.96 -0.89 -12.90
C THR A 14 -17.78 -0.72 -11.95
N PHE A 15 -18.04 -0.36 -10.69
CA PHE A 15 -17.04 -0.12 -9.65
C PHE A 15 -16.97 -1.33 -8.72
N TRP A 16 -15.81 -2.04 -8.72
CA TRP A 16 -15.63 -3.27 -7.94
C TRP A 16 -14.69 -3.13 -6.76
N GLY A 17 -14.07 -1.99 -6.58
CA GLY A 17 -13.17 -1.74 -5.46
C GLY A 17 -12.76 -0.28 -5.36
N ALA A 18 -12.07 0.08 -4.29
CA ALA A 18 -11.74 1.46 -3.93
C ALA A 18 -12.97 2.40 -3.96
N ALA A 19 -14.14 1.88 -3.61
CA ALA A 19 -15.44 2.54 -3.64
C ALA A 19 -15.87 2.82 -2.19
N HIS A 20 -15.76 4.07 -1.73
CA HIS A 20 -15.80 4.48 -0.31
C HIS A 20 -14.71 3.84 0.57
N GLU A 21 -13.65 3.35 -0.06
CA GLU A 21 -12.46 2.75 0.55
C GLU A 21 -11.21 3.21 -0.20
N VAL A 22 -10.04 3.22 0.48
CA VAL A 22 -8.79 3.73 -0.11
C VAL A 22 -8.11 2.69 -0.99
N THR A 23 -8.27 1.39 -0.72
CA THR A 23 -7.49 0.34 -1.40
C THR A 23 -8.35 -0.60 -2.22
N GLY A 24 -7.72 -1.41 -3.07
CA GLY A 24 -8.41 -2.42 -3.88
C GLY A 24 -8.99 -1.89 -5.18
N SER A 25 -8.37 -0.87 -5.81
CA SER A 25 -8.86 -0.26 -7.05
C SER A 25 -9.11 -1.30 -8.13
N CYS A 26 -10.36 -1.38 -8.58
CA CYS A 26 -10.77 -2.28 -9.64
C CYS A 26 -12.09 -1.77 -10.27
N HIS A 27 -12.04 -1.46 -11.55
CA HIS A 27 -13.22 -0.97 -12.27
C HIS A 27 -13.36 -1.75 -13.58
N MET A 28 -14.60 -2.04 -13.98
CA MET A 28 -14.85 -2.80 -15.20
C MET A 28 -15.63 -1.98 -16.21
N ILE A 29 -15.14 -1.96 -17.44
CA ILE A 29 -15.89 -1.43 -18.59
C ILE A 29 -16.41 -2.60 -19.43
N THR A 30 -17.66 -2.46 -19.85
CA THR A 30 -18.30 -3.32 -20.84
C THR A 30 -18.67 -2.48 -22.05
N VAL A 31 -18.18 -2.85 -23.24
CA VAL A 31 -18.47 -2.17 -24.52
C VAL A 31 -18.45 -3.17 -25.66
N ALA A 32 -19.42 -3.13 -26.55
CA ALA A 32 -19.51 -4.00 -27.73
C ALA A 32 -19.33 -5.51 -27.45
N GLY A 33 -19.71 -5.93 -26.25
CA GLY A 33 -19.54 -7.32 -25.78
C GLY A 33 -18.17 -7.67 -25.22
N HIS A 34 -17.25 -6.70 -25.15
CA HIS A 34 -15.96 -6.82 -24.46
C HIS A 34 -16.08 -6.44 -23.00
N HIS A 35 -15.31 -7.13 -22.15
CA HIS A 35 -15.15 -6.82 -20.73
C HIS A 35 -13.67 -6.60 -20.42
N PHE A 36 -13.32 -5.48 -19.86
CA PHE A 36 -11.95 -5.23 -19.43
C PHE A 36 -11.88 -4.46 -18.11
N LEU A 37 -10.77 -4.60 -17.40
CA LEU A 37 -10.56 -3.96 -16.12
C LEU A 37 -9.63 -2.75 -16.24
N ILE A 38 -9.89 -1.76 -15.41
CA ILE A 38 -8.96 -0.70 -15.07
C ILE A 38 -8.54 -0.96 -13.63
N ASP A 39 -7.27 -1.28 -13.44
CA ASP A 39 -6.67 -1.80 -12.24
C ASP A 39 -7.27 -3.15 -11.80
N CYS A 40 -6.56 -3.85 -10.91
CA CYS A 40 -7.00 -5.08 -10.28
C CYS A 40 -6.26 -5.21 -8.94
N GLY A 41 -6.64 -4.35 -8.02
CA GLY A 41 -5.95 -4.08 -6.77
C GLY A 41 -6.33 -5.03 -5.65
N MET A 42 -5.40 -5.19 -4.71
CA MET A 42 -5.62 -5.92 -3.47
C MET A 42 -6.07 -4.97 -2.37
N GLU A 43 -7.16 -5.30 -1.71
CA GLU A 43 -7.60 -4.59 -0.50
C GLU A 43 -6.59 -4.76 0.63
N GLN A 44 -6.35 -3.67 1.36
CA GLN A 44 -5.42 -3.62 2.48
C GLN A 44 -6.11 -3.00 3.70
N GLY A 45 -6.19 -3.75 4.78
CA GLY A 45 -6.87 -3.32 5.99
C GLY A 45 -8.25 -3.97 6.17
N PRO A 46 -9.04 -3.50 7.13
CA PRO A 46 -10.41 -3.98 7.31
C PRO A 46 -11.36 -3.19 6.40
N ASP A 47 -12.20 -3.90 5.68
CA ASP A 47 -13.27 -3.32 4.89
C ASP A 47 -14.35 -2.69 5.78
N LEU A 48 -14.95 -1.62 5.31
CA LEU A 48 -16.05 -0.93 5.96
C LEU A 48 -17.40 -1.46 5.51
N TYR A 49 -17.51 -1.79 4.24
CA TYR A 49 -18.73 -2.31 3.60
C TYR A 49 -18.55 -3.77 3.15
N GLU A 50 -19.68 -4.46 2.93
CA GLU A 50 -19.68 -5.79 2.33
C GLU A 50 -19.40 -5.66 0.83
N ASN A 51 -18.20 -6.04 0.39
CA ASN A 51 -17.81 -6.00 -1.00
C ASN A 51 -18.40 -7.17 -1.78
N GLN A 52 -18.84 -6.89 -3.00
CA GLN A 52 -19.34 -7.89 -3.94
C GLN A 52 -18.17 -8.40 -4.79
N GLU A 53 -18.17 -9.69 -5.09
CA GLU A 53 -17.22 -10.26 -6.05
C GLU A 53 -17.55 -9.82 -7.49
N ILE A 54 -16.53 -9.71 -8.33
CA ILE A 54 -16.70 -9.46 -9.76
C ILE A 54 -17.57 -10.55 -10.36
N ASN A 55 -18.69 -10.16 -10.97
CA ASN A 55 -19.70 -11.09 -11.51
C ASN A 55 -19.36 -11.65 -12.90
N VAL A 56 -18.16 -11.40 -13.40
CA VAL A 56 -17.64 -11.90 -14.68
C VAL A 56 -16.50 -12.87 -14.42
N SER A 57 -16.47 -13.99 -15.12
CA SER A 57 -15.39 -14.95 -14.99
C SER A 57 -14.06 -14.30 -15.43
N PRO A 58 -12.94 -14.52 -14.70
CA PRO A 58 -11.64 -14.04 -15.14
C PRO A 58 -11.25 -14.46 -16.58
N SER A 59 -11.77 -15.61 -17.05
CA SER A 59 -11.57 -16.04 -18.44
C SER A 59 -12.29 -15.21 -19.50
N ASP A 60 -13.29 -14.41 -19.09
CA ASP A 60 -14.12 -13.59 -19.96
C ASP A 60 -13.69 -12.10 -19.92
N ILE A 61 -12.63 -11.79 -19.18
CA ILE A 61 -11.96 -10.50 -19.20
C ILE A 61 -10.94 -10.48 -20.34
N ASP A 62 -11.11 -9.55 -21.29
CA ASP A 62 -10.29 -9.48 -22.50
C ASP A 62 -8.88 -8.95 -22.21
N PHE A 63 -8.77 -7.88 -21.41
CA PHE A 63 -7.49 -7.27 -21.02
C PHE A 63 -7.62 -6.46 -19.73
N ILE A 64 -6.49 -6.05 -19.17
CA ILE A 64 -6.41 -5.16 -18.00
C ILE A 64 -5.59 -3.92 -18.39
N LEU A 65 -6.10 -2.74 -18.10
CA LEU A 65 -5.37 -1.47 -18.18
C LEU A 65 -4.89 -1.13 -16.77
N LEU A 66 -3.59 -0.93 -16.57
CA LEU A 66 -3.03 -0.71 -15.24
C LEU A 66 -2.45 0.70 -15.13
N THR A 67 -2.97 1.47 -14.17
CA THR A 67 -2.56 2.86 -13.92
C THR A 67 -1.16 2.95 -13.35
N HIS A 68 -0.84 2.12 -12.37
CA HIS A 68 0.48 2.08 -11.73
C HIS A 68 0.69 0.79 -10.91
N ALA A 69 1.89 0.62 -10.37
CA ALA A 69 2.34 -0.66 -9.84
C ALA A 69 2.00 -0.94 -8.37
N HIS A 70 1.42 -0.01 -7.60
CA HIS A 70 1.07 -0.27 -6.20
C HIS A 70 0.15 -1.49 -6.06
N ILE A 71 0.29 -2.21 -4.95
CA ILE A 71 -0.41 -3.49 -4.72
C ILE A 71 -1.93 -3.31 -4.64
N ASP A 72 -2.40 -2.18 -4.17
CA ASP A 72 -3.83 -1.82 -4.15
C ASP A 72 -4.40 -1.45 -5.54
N HIS A 73 -3.57 -1.45 -6.59
CA HIS A 73 -3.95 -1.33 -8.00
C HIS A 73 -3.60 -2.56 -8.83
N SER A 74 -2.59 -3.35 -8.44
CA SER A 74 -2.07 -4.48 -9.23
C SER A 74 -2.14 -5.84 -8.54
N GLY A 75 -2.33 -5.86 -7.22
CA GLY A 75 -2.04 -7.01 -6.36
C GLY A 75 -2.92 -8.24 -6.57
N LEU A 76 -4.09 -8.14 -7.19
CA LEU A 76 -4.94 -9.28 -7.53
C LEU A 76 -4.76 -9.80 -8.96
N ILE A 77 -3.92 -9.18 -9.78
CA ILE A 77 -3.64 -9.67 -11.14
C ILE A 77 -3.16 -11.14 -11.14
N PRO A 78 -2.25 -11.58 -10.25
CA PRO A 78 -1.87 -13.00 -10.21
C PRO A 78 -3.03 -13.93 -9.84
N LEU A 79 -3.96 -13.48 -9.00
CA LEU A 79 -5.18 -14.25 -8.68
C LEU A 79 -6.10 -14.37 -9.90
N MET A 80 -6.24 -13.31 -10.70
CA MET A 80 -6.98 -13.37 -11.96
C MET A 80 -6.37 -14.41 -12.91
N CYS A 81 -5.03 -14.43 -13.05
CA CYS A 81 -4.32 -15.43 -13.85
C CYS A 81 -4.54 -16.86 -13.33
N LYS A 82 -4.44 -17.08 -12.00
CA LYS A 82 -4.74 -18.36 -11.35
C LYS A 82 -6.15 -18.84 -11.68
N ASN A 83 -7.11 -17.91 -11.77
CA ASN A 83 -8.52 -18.19 -12.03
C ASN A 83 -8.91 -18.18 -13.53
N GLY A 84 -7.93 -18.09 -14.43
CA GLY A 84 -8.16 -18.32 -15.87
C GLY A 84 -8.02 -17.11 -16.77
N PHE A 85 -7.66 -15.92 -16.24
CA PHE A 85 -7.34 -14.75 -17.08
C PHE A 85 -6.10 -15.04 -17.95
N LYS A 86 -6.16 -14.66 -19.22
CA LYS A 86 -5.09 -14.88 -20.23
C LYS A 86 -4.91 -13.68 -21.15
N GLY A 87 -5.66 -12.59 -20.93
CA GLY A 87 -5.57 -11.38 -21.70
C GLY A 87 -4.26 -10.61 -21.44
N GLU A 88 -4.06 -9.55 -22.19
CA GLU A 88 -2.90 -8.68 -22.03
C GLU A 88 -3.10 -7.72 -20.84
N ILE A 89 -2.00 -7.37 -20.16
CA ILE A 89 -1.95 -6.33 -19.13
C ILE A 89 -1.21 -5.15 -19.73
N ILE A 90 -1.93 -4.09 -20.04
CA ILE A 90 -1.40 -2.93 -20.75
C ILE A 90 -1.08 -1.84 -19.75
N SER A 91 0.15 -1.35 -19.75
CA SER A 91 0.64 -0.33 -18.84
C SER A 91 1.84 0.40 -19.41
N THR A 92 2.35 1.41 -18.72
CA THR A 92 3.64 2.02 -19.08
C THR A 92 4.81 1.05 -18.84
N PHE A 93 5.95 1.26 -19.51
CA PHE A 93 7.16 0.45 -19.33
C PHE A 93 7.61 0.40 -17.87
N ALA A 94 7.64 1.53 -17.19
CA ALA A 94 8.10 1.59 -15.80
C ALA A 94 7.13 0.90 -14.84
N THR A 95 5.81 0.97 -15.07
CA THR A 95 4.79 0.23 -14.32
C THR A 95 4.98 -1.28 -14.49
N ALA A 96 5.16 -1.76 -15.73
CA ALA A 96 5.42 -3.18 -16.01
C ALA A 96 6.70 -3.68 -15.32
N ASP A 97 7.78 -2.89 -15.38
CA ASP A 97 9.05 -3.21 -14.70
C ASP A 97 8.86 -3.31 -13.19
N LEU A 98 8.18 -2.34 -12.54
CA LEU A 98 7.90 -2.38 -11.11
C LEU A 98 6.99 -3.55 -10.72
N CYS A 99 5.93 -3.83 -11.48
CA CYS A 99 5.08 -5.00 -11.27
C CYS A 99 5.87 -6.30 -11.35
N SER A 100 6.90 -6.37 -12.20
CA SER A 100 7.74 -7.56 -12.33
C SER A 100 8.46 -7.96 -11.04
N ILE A 101 8.69 -7.02 -10.13
CA ILE A 101 9.30 -7.27 -8.82
C ILE A 101 8.26 -7.28 -7.71
N MET A 102 7.28 -6.36 -7.73
CA MET A 102 6.30 -6.20 -6.66
C MET A 102 5.33 -7.38 -6.57
N LEU A 103 4.84 -7.91 -7.70
CA LEU A 103 3.93 -9.06 -7.71
C LEU A 103 4.63 -10.34 -7.22
N LYS A 104 5.92 -10.50 -7.53
CA LYS A 104 6.73 -11.61 -6.99
C LYS A 104 6.98 -11.48 -5.49
N ASP A 105 7.28 -10.28 -5.02
CA ASP A 105 7.44 -10.02 -3.58
C ASP A 105 6.14 -10.28 -2.81
N SER A 106 5.00 -9.83 -3.36
CA SER A 106 3.67 -10.10 -2.79
C SER A 106 3.37 -11.60 -2.73
N ALA A 107 3.65 -12.36 -3.80
CA ALA A 107 3.48 -13.81 -3.81
C ALA A 107 4.36 -14.49 -2.75
N HIS A 108 5.63 -14.08 -2.66
CA HIS A 108 6.56 -14.61 -1.64
C HIS A 108 6.04 -14.36 -0.21
N ILE A 109 5.53 -13.16 0.07
CA ILE A 109 4.95 -12.81 1.39
C ILE A 109 3.76 -13.73 1.69
N GLN A 110 2.86 -13.95 0.73
CA GLN A 110 1.67 -14.78 0.92
C GLN A 110 2.04 -16.26 1.12
N GLU A 111 2.98 -16.80 0.35
CA GLU A 111 3.47 -18.18 0.54
C GLU A 111 4.13 -18.33 1.92
N PHE A 112 4.97 -17.39 2.33
CA PHE A 112 5.62 -17.39 3.63
C PHE A 112 4.61 -17.32 4.80
N GLU A 113 3.59 -16.46 4.67
CA GLU A 113 2.50 -16.40 5.66
C GLU A 113 1.70 -17.70 5.72
N ALA A 114 1.39 -18.30 4.58
CA ALA A 114 0.69 -19.57 4.50
C ALA A 114 1.51 -20.68 5.18
N GLU A 115 2.81 -20.77 4.91
CA GLU A 115 3.69 -21.72 5.61
C GLU A 115 3.70 -21.51 7.12
N TRP A 116 3.83 -20.25 7.58
CA TRP A 116 3.86 -19.94 9.00
C TRP A 116 2.54 -20.28 9.69
N ARG A 117 1.40 -19.97 9.07
CA ARG A 117 0.05 -20.35 9.54
C ARG A 117 -0.07 -21.87 9.59
N ASN A 118 0.40 -22.59 8.56
CA ASN A 118 0.30 -24.02 8.44
C ASN A 118 1.15 -24.77 9.49
N ARG A 119 2.31 -24.24 9.91
CA ARG A 119 3.08 -24.80 11.05
C ARG A 119 2.24 -24.82 12.35
N LYS A 120 1.39 -23.80 12.58
CA LYS A 120 0.46 -23.76 13.73
C LYS A 120 -0.74 -24.67 13.53
N ARG A 121 -1.34 -24.64 12.34
CA ARG A 121 -2.54 -25.44 11.98
C ARG A 121 -2.26 -26.95 12.05
N LYS A 122 -1.09 -27.38 11.57
CA LYS A 122 -0.65 -28.77 11.68
C LYS A 122 -0.60 -29.28 13.12
N ARG A 123 -0.21 -28.42 14.08
CA ARG A 123 -0.20 -28.78 15.52
C ARG A 123 -1.61 -28.83 16.13
N ALA A 124 -2.58 -28.20 15.51
CA ALA A 124 -3.96 -28.11 15.95
C ALA A 124 -4.91 -29.02 15.15
N ASP A 125 -4.37 -29.86 14.26
CA ASP A 125 -5.12 -30.75 13.35
C ASP A 125 -6.18 -30.01 12.53
N MET A 126 -5.84 -28.80 12.05
CA MET A 126 -6.72 -27.94 11.25
C MET A 126 -6.36 -28.07 9.75
N PRO A 127 -7.32 -27.86 8.82
CA PRO A 127 -7.08 -27.84 7.37
C PRO A 127 -5.96 -26.85 7.02
N PHE A 128 -5.17 -27.16 5.97
CA PHE A 128 -4.13 -26.25 5.48
C PHE A 128 -4.75 -24.95 4.98
N TYR A 129 -4.02 -23.85 5.19
CA TYR A 129 -4.30 -22.54 4.63
C TYR A 129 -3.55 -22.43 3.31
N GLU A 130 -4.23 -22.09 2.23
CA GLU A 130 -3.62 -21.85 0.93
C GLU A 130 -3.40 -20.34 0.73
N PRO A 131 -2.27 -19.93 0.09
CA PRO A 131 -2.09 -18.53 -0.30
C PRO A 131 -3.11 -18.17 -1.38
N LEU A 132 -3.49 -16.90 -1.49
CA LEU A 132 -4.38 -16.43 -2.55
C LEU A 132 -3.83 -16.82 -3.92
N TYR A 133 -2.54 -16.59 -4.12
CA TYR A 133 -1.79 -17.02 -5.30
C TYR A 133 -0.34 -17.35 -4.93
N THR A 134 0.36 -17.97 -5.85
CA THR A 134 1.72 -18.45 -5.68
C THR A 134 2.72 -17.64 -6.51
N MET A 135 4.01 -17.89 -6.30
CA MET A 135 5.08 -17.34 -7.15
C MET A 135 4.87 -17.68 -8.64
N ASN A 136 4.38 -18.90 -8.94
CA ASN A 136 4.11 -19.29 -10.32
C ASN A 136 3.00 -18.43 -10.95
N ASP A 137 1.94 -18.13 -10.20
CA ASP A 137 0.85 -17.30 -10.69
C ASP A 137 1.33 -15.86 -10.94
N ALA A 138 2.22 -15.34 -10.09
CA ALA A 138 2.86 -14.04 -10.29
C ALA A 138 3.77 -14.01 -11.53
N LEU A 139 4.51 -15.09 -11.80
CA LEU A 139 5.33 -15.20 -13.01
C LEU A 139 4.48 -15.25 -14.28
N VAL A 140 3.35 -15.97 -14.25
CA VAL A 140 2.38 -15.95 -15.36
C VAL A 140 1.86 -14.52 -15.57
N ALA A 141 1.42 -13.84 -14.52
CA ALA A 141 0.95 -12.45 -14.61
C ALA A 141 2.00 -11.52 -15.24
N VAL A 142 3.25 -11.59 -14.77
CA VAL A 142 4.36 -10.79 -15.32
C VAL A 142 4.58 -11.05 -16.81
N SER A 143 4.36 -12.28 -17.30
CA SER A 143 4.52 -12.62 -18.71
C SER A 143 3.43 -12.06 -19.64
N LEU A 144 2.31 -11.59 -19.09
CA LEU A 144 1.19 -11.02 -19.85
C LEU A 144 1.27 -9.49 -20.01
N PHE A 145 2.28 -8.83 -19.42
CA PHE A 145 2.44 -7.39 -19.57
C PHE A 145 2.80 -7.01 -21.00
N HIS A 146 2.04 -6.03 -21.53
CA HIS A 146 2.28 -5.37 -22.80
C HIS A 146 2.55 -3.88 -22.53
N PRO A 147 3.83 -3.47 -22.36
CA PRO A 147 4.16 -2.10 -22.00
C PRO A 147 4.06 -1.16 -23.20
N CYS A 148 3.70 0.09 -22.94
CA CYS A 148 3.55 1.13 -23.95
C CYS A 148 4.16 2.48 -23.51
N ASP A 149 4.35 3.37 -24.49
CA ASP A 149 4.87 4.70 -24.26
C ASP A 149 3.79 5.66 -23.75
N TYR A 150 4.21 6.64 -22.94
CA TYR A 150 3.36 7.77 -22.56
C TYR A 150 2.91 8.58 -23.77
N ASN A 151 1.75 9.20 -23.66
CA ASN A 151 1.17 10.15 -24.61
C ASN A 151 0.95 9.59 -26.03
N THR A 152 1.04 8.28 -26.22
CA THR A 152 0.76 7.62 -27.49
C THR A 152 -0.61 6.97 -27.44
N ILE A 153 -1.44 7.23 -28.45
CA ILE A 153 -2.75 6.56 -28.61
C ILE A 153 -2.48 5.16 -29.18
N ILE A 154 -3.04 4.16 -28.52
CA ILE A 154 -2.94 2.75 -28.90
C ILE A 154 -4.35 2.21 -29.13
N ASP A 155 -4.58 1.64 -30.30
CA ASP A 155 -5.82 0.93 -30.61
C ASP A 155 -5.71 -0.52 -30.07
N ILE A 156 -6.47 -0.82 -29.01
CA ILE A 156 -6.53 -2.17 -28.42
C ILE A 156 -7.45 -3.05 -29.27
N SER A 157 -8.56 -2.47 -29.73
CA SER A 157 -9.52 -3.11 -30.63
C SER A 157 -10.18 -2.06 -31.52
N GLU A 158 -11.07 -2.46 -32.42
CA GLU A 158 -11.88 -1.52 -33.20
C GLU A 158 -12.81 -0.63 -32.35
N ASN A 159 -13.09 -1.09 -31.10
CA ASN A 159 -14.00 -0.43 -30.16
C ASN A 159 -13.29 0.34 -29.04
N VAL A 160 -11.99 0.10 -28.81
CA VAL A 160 -11.26 0.66 -27.66
C VAL A 160 -9.89 1.16 -28.08
N SER A 161 -9.64 2.45 -27.86
CA SER A 161 -8.32 3.09 -27.96
C SER A 161 -7.95 3.69 -26.60
N VAL A 162 -6.67 3.72 -26.26
CA VAL A 162 -6.20 4.21 -24.96
C VAL A 162 -4.97 5.10 -25.09
N ARG A 163 -4.78 6.00 -24.10
CA ARG A 163 -3.56 6.78 -23.93
C ARG A 163 -3.22 6.86 -22.45
N PHE A 164 -1.93 6.69 -22.13
CA PHE A 164 -1.38 6.82 -20.78
C PHE A 164 -0.68 8.17 -20.65
N THR A 165 -1.06 8.95 -19.64
CA THR A 165 -0.49 10.28 -19.36
C THR A 165 0.12 10.29 -17.96
N ASP A 166 1.40 10.67 -17.82
CA ASP A 166 2.13 10.69 -16.54
C ASP A 166 1.45 11.60 -15.51
N VAL A 167 1.15 11.09 -14.34
CA VAL A 167 0.51 11.83 -13.23
C VAL A 167 1.41 11.95 -11.98
N GLY A 168 2.68 11.62 -12.08
CA GLY A 168 3.71 11.98 -11.09
C GLY A 168 3.59 11.39 -9.69
N HIS A 169 2.79 10.36 -9.46
CA HIS A 169 2.59 9.72 -8.15
C HIS A 169 3.69 8.72 -7.81
N LEU A 170 3.99 7.85 -8.75
CA LEU A 170 5.02 6.82 -8.68
C LEU A 170 5.70 6.72 -10.03
N LEU A 171 6.92 6.17 -10.08
CA LEU A 171 7.57 5.87 -11.36
C LEU A 171 6.65 5.02 -12.23
N GLY A 172 6.31 5.51 -13.41
CA GLY A 172 5.41 4.82 -14.33
C GLY A 172 3.93 5.11 -14.16
N SER A 173 3.52 5.84 -13.12
CA SER A 173 2.10 6.17 -12.87
C SER A 173 1.48 6.94 -14.00
N SER A 174 0.22 6.65 -14.29
CA SER A 174 -0.51 7.30 -15.38
C SER A 174 -1.99 7.46 -15.10
N ALA A 175 -2.56 8.55 -15.57
CA ALA A 175 -3.96 8.58 -15.92
C ALA A 175 -4.17 7.84 -17.24
N ILE A 176 -5.32 7.20 -17.39
CA ILE A 176 -5.68 6.46 -18.59
C ILE A 176 -6.88 7.15 -19.24
N GLU A 177 -6.69 7.64 -20.46
CA GLU A 177 -7.73 8.16 -21.32
C GLU A 177 -8.21 7.03 -22.24
N ILE A 178 -9.50 6.75 -22.26
CA ILE A 178 -10.09 5.62 -22.97
C ILE A 178 -11.17 6.13 -23.91
N TRP A 179 -11.05 5.87 -25.19
CA TRP A 179 -12.08 6.11 -26.20
C TRP A 179 -12.83 4.80 -26.45
N LEU A 180 -14.13 4.85 -26.27
CA LEU A 180 -15.06 3.73 -26.43
C LEU A 180 -15.96 3.98 -27.63
N LYS A 181 -16.12 2.98 -28.51
CA LYS A 181 -16.98 3.08 -29.72
C LYS A 181 -17.90 1.89 -29.78
N GLU A 182 -19.19 2.13 -29.96
CA GLU A 182 -20.20 1.10 -30.20
C GLU A 182 -21.35 1.65 -31.06
N ASP A 183 -21.66 0.98 -32.18
CA ASP A 183 -22.77 1.28 -33.09
C ASP A 183 -22.87 2.79 -33.51
N GLY A 184 -21.73 3.46 -33.66
CA GLY A 184 -21.64 4.86 -34.10
C GLY A 184 -21.67 5.88 -32.97
N GLU A 185 -21.85 5.46 -31.72
CA GLU A 185 -21.66 6.30 -30.53
C GLU A 185 -20.22 6.22 -30.06
N GLU A 186 -19.68 7.34 -29.59
CA GLU A 186 -18.34 7.45 -29.03
C GLU A 186 -18.41 8.11 -27.65
N ARG A 187 -17.68 7.60 -26.70
CA ARG A 187 -17.50 8.20 -25.36
C ARG A 187 -16.05 8.16 -24.96
N LYS A 188 -15.61 9.21 -24.28
CA LYS A 188 -14.27 9.29 -23.71
C LYS A 188 -14.36 9.31 -22.19
N ILE A 189 -13.71 8.36 -21.54
CA ILE A 189 -13.62 8.27 -20.10
C ILE A 189 -12.15 8.33 -19.65
N ILE A 190 -11.91 9.02 -18.53
CA ILE A 190 -10.59 9.19 -17.95
C ILE A 190 -10.57 8.56 -16.57
N PHE A 191 -9.57 7.74 -16.31
CA PHE A 191 -9.22 7.26 -14.97
C PHE A 191 -7.96 7.97 -14.51
N SER A 192 -8.02 8.65 -13.37
CA SER A 192 -6.87 9.41 -12.86
C SER A 192 -5.72 8.51 -12.44
N GLY A 193 -6.00 7.24 -12.03
CA GLY A 193 -5.12 6.53 -11.15
C GLY A 193 -4.91 7.36 -9.89
N ASP A 194 -3.77 7.22 -9.25
CA ASP A 194 -3.35 8.08 -8.13
C ASP A 194 -2.61 9.29 -8.69
N VAL A 195 -3.08 10.48 -8.35
CA VAL A 195 -2.48 11.75 -8.80
C VAL A 195 -1.36 12.16 -7.85
N GLY A 196 -0.19 12.41 -8.40
CA GLY A 196 0.99 12.81 -7.63
C GLY A 196 0.89 14.19 -7.02
N ASN A 197 1.67 14.40 -5.97
CA ASN A 197 1.89 15.73 -5.40
C ASN A 197 2.90 16.51 -6.27
N THR A 198 2.76 17.82 -6.36
CA THR A 198 3.69 18.66 -7.13
C THR A 198 5.00 18.94 -6.38
N GLY A 199 6.10 19.05 -7.13
CA GLY A 199 7.42 19.37 -6.60
C GLY A 199 8.07 18.22 -5.83
N GLN A 200 7.68 16.98 -6.08
CA GLN A 200 8.38 15.80 -5.58
C GLN A 200 9.74 15.66 -6.30
N PRO A 201 10.79 15.17 -5.61
CA PRO A 201 12.05 14.92 -6.27
C PRO A 201 11.97 13.72 -7.22
N ILE A 202 12.80 13.68 -8.22
CA ILE A 202 13.08 12.58 -9.15
C ILE A 202 12.02 12.44 -10.24
N ILE A 203 10.74 12.33 -9.90
CA ILE A 203 9.66 12.10 -10.86
C ILE A 203 9.01 13.41 -11.30
N LYS A 204 8.37 13.39 -12.47
CA LYS A 204 7.68 14.56 -13.01
C LYS A 204 6.46 14.94 -12.18
N ASP A 205 6.08 16.20 -12.24
CA ASP A 205 4.78 16.65 -11.74
C ASP A 205 3.63 16.10 -12.59
N PRO A 206 2.40 16.00 -12.04
CA PRO A 206 1.23 15.55 -12.79
C PRO A 206 0.99 16.36 -14.06
N ASN A 207 0.95 15.68 -15.20
CA ASN A 207 0.56 16.32 -16.45
C ASN A 207 -0.96 16.43 -16.55
N PRO A 208 -1.46 17.49 -17.22
CA PRO A 208 -2.88 17.59 -17.55
C PRO A 208 -3.28 16.56 -18.62
N VAL A 209 -4.54 16.16 -18.59
CA VAL A 209 -5.20 15.39 -19.64
C VAL A 209 -6.14 16.28 -20.45
N SER A 210 -6.45 15.91 -21.70
CA SER A 210 -7.24 16.75 -22.59
C SER A 210 -8.72 16.89 -22.19
N GLY A 211 -9.21 16.05 -21.27
CA GLY A 211 -10.64 16.00 -20.89
C GLY A 211 -11.40 14.88 -21.59
N GLY A 212 -12.67 14.71 -21.27
CA GLY A 212 -13.53 13.65 -21.78
C GLY A 212 -14.96 13.77 -21.26
N ASP A 213 -15.85 12.83 -21.64
CA ASP A 213 -17.23 12.81 -21.15
C ASP A 213 -17.31 12.52 -19.67
N TYR A 214 -16.46 11.60 -19.18
CA TYR A 214 -16.45 11.12 -17.80
C TYR A 214 -15.05 11.15 -17.21
N LEU A 215 -15.00 11.39 -15.89
CA LEU A 215 -13.78 11.30 -15.09
C LEU A 215 -14.02 10.38 -13.89
N VAL A 216 -13.16 9.40 -13.69
CA VAL A 216 -13.03 8.63 -12.44
C VAL A 216 -11.75 9.11 -11.75
N ILE A 217 -11.88 9.67 -10.53
CA ILE A 217 -10.77 10.34 -9.83
C ILE A 217 -10.60 9.84 -8.41
N GLU A 218 -9.34 9.72 -7.98
CA GLU A 218 -8.98 9.45 -6.60
C GLU A 218 -9.41 10.57 -5.64
N SER A 219 -9.49 10.24 -4.35
CA SER A 219 -9.81 11.19 -3.30
C SER A 219 -9.08 10.92 -1.97
N THR A 220 -7.90 10.31 -2.00
CA THR A 220 -7.11 9.93 -0.82
C THR A 220 -6.97 11.09 0.18
N TYR A 221 -6.72 12.29 -0.31
CA TYR A 221 -6.65 13.53 0.49
C TYR A 221 -7.66 14.59 0.02
N GLY A 222 -8.81 14.19 -0.48
CA GLY A 222 -9.86 15.07 -0.99
C GLY A 222 -10.48 16.03 0.05
N ASP A 223 -10.28 15.76 1.35
CA ASP A 223 -10.80 16.57 2.44
C ASP A 223 -9.77 17.53 3.07
N ARG A 224 -8.48 17.37 2.78
CA ARG A 224 -7.40 18.06 3.49
C ARG A 224 -6.35 18.65 2.56
N ILE A 225 -5.62 19.63 3.09
CA ILE A 225 -4.51 20.30 2.42
C ILE A 225 -3.22 19.86 3.12
N HIS A 226 -2.18 19.53 2.35
CA HIS A 226 -0.84 19.39 2.89
C HIS A 226 -0.36 20.73 3.42
N SER A 227 0.57 20.73 4.39
CA SER A 227 1.09 21.96 4.96
C SER A 227 1.46 22.98 3.87
N ASN A 228 0.97 24.22 3.98
CA ASN A 228 1.32 25.29 3.05
C ASN A 228 2.80 25.72 3.15
N GLU A 229 3.51 25.28 4.17
CA GLU A 229 4.94 25.51 4.31
C GLU A 229 5.69 24.48 3.47
N LYS A 230 6.42 24.95 2.47
CA LYS A 230 7.32 24.10 1.68
C LYS A 230 8.40 23.55 2.62
N VAL A 231 8.27 22.26 2.97
CA VAL A 231 9.21 21.62 3.89
C VAL A 231 10.56 21.46 3.18
N ASP A 232 11.61 22.00 3.77
CA ASP A 232 12.98 21.76 3.37
C ASP A 232 13.44 20.41 3.95
N TYR A 233 13.23 19.33 3.19
CA TYR A 233 13.56 17.97 3.64
C TYR A 233 15.04 17.78 3.94
N ILE A 234 15.91 18.47 3.22
CA ILE A 234 17.37 18.41 3.44
C ILE A 234 17.69 19.00 4.80
N LYS A 235 17.13 20.17 5.12
CA LYS A 235 17.30 20.83 6.41
C LYS A 235 16.77 19.99 7.57
N GLU A 236 15.60 19.39 7.42
CA GLU A 236 15.03 18.50 8.44
C GLU A 236 15.88 17.23 8.63
N LEU A 237 16.32 16.60 7.54
CA LEU A 237 17.23 15.46 7.60
C LEU A 237 18.56 15.82 8.26
N LEU A 238 19.19 16.93 7.86
CA LEU A 238 20.43 17.42 8.47
C LEU A 238 20.29 17.59 9.99
N LYS A 239 19.20 18.18 10.44
CA LYS A 239 18.91 18.33 11.87
C LYS A 239 18.85 16.97 12.57
N VAL A 240 18.09 16.01 12.02
CA VAL A 240 17.96 14.67 12.60
C VAL A 240 19.30 13.93 12.61
N LEU A 241 20.04 13.98 11.51
CA LEU A 241 21.36 13.35 11.38
C LEU A 241 22.33 13.93 12.41
N LYS A 242 22.46 15.25 12.46
CA LYS A 242 23.36 15.92 13.40
C LYS A 242 23.04 15.59 14.85
N GLU A 243 21.80 15.77 15.28
CA GLU A 243 21.37 15.48 16.65
C GLU A 243 21.62 14.03 17.05
N THR A 244 21.45 13.09 16.11
CA THR A 244 21.65 11.65 16.37
C THR A 244 23.15 11.31 16.41
N PHE A 245 23.94 11.82 15.48
CA PHE A 245 25.36 11.55 15.39
C PHE A 245 26.15 12.23 16.53
N ASP A 246 25.73 13.40 17.00
CA ASP A 246 26.28 14.06 18.20
C ASP A 246 26.13 13.16 19.45
N ARG A 247 25.12 12.27 19.48
CA ARG A 247 24.93 11.27 20.54
C ARG A 247 25.64 9.93 20.28
N GLY A 248 26.26 9.76 19.12
CA GLY A 248 26.91 8.51 18.71
C GLY A 248 25.92 7.40 18.30
N GLY A 249 24.71 7.76 17.87
CA GLY A 249 23.65 6.83 17.51
C GLY A 249 23.48 6.63 16.00
N ASN A 250 22.61 5.69 15.64
CA ASN A 250 22.19 5.41 14.28
C ASN A 250 20.83 6.07 13.98
N VAL A 251 20.61 6.46 12.72
CA VAL A 251 19.28 6.81 12.22
C VAL A 251 18.71 5.62 11.47
N VAL A 252 17.58 5.08 11.95
CA VAL A 252 16.87 3.98 11.30
C VAL A 252 15.59 4.52 10.67
N ILE A 253 15.40 4.27 9.38
CA ILE A 253 14.28 4.81 8.60
C ILE A 253 13.43 3.64 8.06
N PRO A 254 12.30 3.33 8.68
CA PRO A 254 11.29 2.47 8.07
C PRO A 254 10.77 3.11 6.79
N SER A 255 10.88 2.43 5.65
CA SER A 255 10.53 3.01 4.35
C SER A 255 9.82 2.02 3.45
N PHE A 256 8.92 2.52 2.61
CA PHE A 256 8.42 1.73 1.49
C PHE A 256 9.56 1.50 0.48
N ALA A 257 9.60 0.30 -0.07
CA ALA A 257 10.67 -0.12 -0.97
C ALA A 257 10.67 0.65 -2.30
N VAL A 258 9.49 1.08 -2.74
CA VAL A 258 9.27 1.80 -4.00
C VAL A 258 8.83 3.24 -3.68
N GLY A 259 9.38 4.20 -4.38
CA GLY A 259 9.11 5.63 -4.26
C GLY A 259 9.86 6.25 -3.08
N ARG A 260 9.40 6.03 -1.87
CA ARG A 260 9.91 6.67 -0.65
C ARG A 260 11.40 6.42 -0.38
N THR A 261 11.87 5.21 -0.61
CA THR A 261 13.31 4.91 -0.46
C THR A 261 14.14 5.70 -1.45
N GLN A 262 13.70 5.83 -2.70
CA GLN A 262 14.42 6.57 -3.72
C GLN A 262 14.46 8.08 -3.43
N GLU A 263 13.38 8.66 -2.93
CA GLU A 263 13.36 10.07 -2.48
C GLU A 263 14.34 10.31 -1.32
N LEU A 264 14.39 9.41 -0.34
CA LEU A 264 15.36 9.49 0.76
C LEU A 264 16.81 9.41 0.24
N LEU A 265 17.07 8.51 -0.71
CA LEU A 265 18.40 8.42 -1.35
C LEU A 265 18.77 9.71 -2.10
N TYR A 266 17.82 10.33 -2.79
CA TYR A 266 18.02 11.60 -3.46
C TYR A 266 18.46 12.70 -2.48
N PHE A 267 17.77 12.85 -1.35
CA PHE A 267 18.13 13.83 -0.33
C PHE A 267 19.48 13.51 0.36
N LEU A 268 19.71 12.24 0.68
CA LEU A 268 20.96 11.82 1.32
C LEU A 268 22.16 11.98 0.39
N ARG A 269 21.99 11.73 -0.93
CA ARG A 269 23.01 12.03 -1.93
C ARG A 269 23.37 13.53 -1.90
N GLU A 270 22.38 14.41 -1.89
CA GLU A 270 22.62 15.84 -1.86
C GLU A 270 23.38 16.28 -0.61
N ILE A 271 23.03 15.71 0.55
CA ILE A 271 23.75 15.94 1.81
C ILE A 271 25.22 15.50 1.69
N LYS A 272 25.47 14.32 1.12
CA LYS A 272 26.81 13.72 1.00
C LYS A 272 27.67 14.46 -0.03
N GLU A 273 27.15 14.69 -1.22
CA GLU A 273 27.94 15.30 -2.32
C GLU A 273 28.23 16.77 -2.12
N ASN A 274 27.35 17.49 -1.42
CA ASN A 274 27.56 18.89 -1.08
C ASN A 274 28.22 19.09 0.29
N HIS A 275 28.66 18.00 0.95
CA HIS A 275 29.34 18.03 2.26
C HIS A 275 28.58 18.87 3.30
N LEU A 276 27.22 18.74 3.34
CA LEU A 276 26.36 19.56 4.19
C LEU A 276 26.46 19.19 5.68
N LEU A 277 27.13 18.09 6.01
CA LEU A 277 27.39 17.64 7.38
C LEU A 277 28.89 17.32 7.57
N PRO A 278 29.78 18.33 7.50
CA PRO A 278 31.22 18.12 7.40
C PRO A 278 31.83 17.44 8.63
N GLU A 279 31.23 17.60 9.84
CA GLU A 279 31.72 16.94 11.06
C GLU A 279 31.54 15.41 11.01
N TYR A 280 30.65 14.91 10.16
CA TYR A 280 30.28 13.50 10.03
C TYR A 280 30.31 13.01 8.57
N ASP A 281 31.15 13.57 7.70
CA ASP A 281 31.16 13.32 6.26
C ASP A 281 31.35 11.83 5.89
N ASP A 282 31.93 11.03 6.76
CA ASP A 282 32.16 9.59 6.57
C ASP A 282 30.99 8.69 6.96
N PHE A 283 29.83 9.24 7.41
CA PHE A 283 28.69 8.38 7.75
C PHE A 283 28.25 7.51 6.55
N LEU A 284 27.79 6.30 6.85
CA LEU A 284 27.33 5.33 5.86
C LEU A 284 25.80 5.34 5.73
N VAL A 285 25.32 5.03 4.53
CA VAL A 285 23.89 4.85 4.26
C VAL A 285 23.67 3.41 3.78
N TYR A 286 22.92 2.65 4.54
CA TYR A 286 22.55 1.28 4.21
C TYR A 286 21.12 1.22 3.66
N VAL A 287 20.96 0.57 2.50
CA VAL A 287 19.64 0.12 2.02
C VAL A 287 19.56 -1.38 2.24
N ASP A 288 18.84 -1.78 3.28
CA ASP A 288 18.66 -3.18 3.66
C ASP A 288 17.26 -3.67 3.31
N SER A 289 17.01 -3.74 2.01
CA SER A 289 15.78 -4.25 1.42
C SER A 289 16.04 -4.69 -0.04
N PRO A 290 16.02 -5.99 -0.35
CA PRO A 290 16.20 -6.47 -1.74
C PRO A 290 15.23 -5.81 -2.72
N LEU A 291 13.95 -5.69 -2.36
CA LEU A 291 12.95 -5.03 -3.21
C LEU A 291 13.30 -3.55 -3.45
N ALA A 292 13.78 -2.82 -2.44
CA ALA A 292 14.17 -1.41 -2.61
C ALA A 292 15.40 -1.26 -3.54
N ILE A 293 16.32 -2.20 -3.49
CA ILE A 293 17.50 -2.23 -4.36
C ILE A 293 17.07 -2.47 -5.81
N GLU A 294 16.24 -3.50 -6.05
CA GLU A 294 15.71 -3.79 -7.38
C GLU A 294 14.88 -2.62 -7.93
N SER A 295 14.04 -2.00 -7.08
CA SER A 295 13.29 -0.80 -7.44
C SER A 295 14.22 0.34 -7.86
N THR A 296 15.32 0.57 -7.15
CA THR A 296 16.29 1.61 -7.49
C THR A 296 16.96 1.34 -8.86
N HIS A 297 17.19 0.09 -9.21
CA HIS A 297 17.66 -0.27 -10.55
C HIS A 297 16.61 0.03 -11.62
N ILE A 298 15.32 -0.23 -11.34
CA ILE A 298 14.21 0.09 -12.26
C ILE A 298 14.07 1.61 -12.44
N PHE A 299 14.20 2.40 -11.37
CA PHE A 299 14.24 3.86 -11.46
C PHE A 299 15.35 4.34 -12.41
N ASN A 300 16.56 3.82 -12.25
CA ASN A 300 17.67 4.15 -13.13
C ASN A 300 17.47 3.70 -14.58
N LYS A 301 16.79 2.56 -14.81
CA LYS A 301 16.45 2.05 -16.16
C LYS A 301 15.50 3.00 -16.89
N ASN A 302 14.45 3.48 -16.21
CA ASN A 302 13.37 4.27 -16.79
C ASN A 302 13.56 5.81 -16.62
N LYS A 303 14.78 6.25 -16.30
CA LYS A 303 15.07 7.64 -15.93
C LYS A 303 14.71 8.67 -17.01
N TYR A 304 14.91 8.37 -18.28
CA TYR A 304 14.68 9.34 -19.35
C TYR A 304 13.19 9.60 -19.60
N ASP A 305 12.33 8.61 -19.33
CA ASP A 305 10.89 8.72 -19.54
C ASP A 305 10.18 9.30 -18.32
N CYS A 306 10.67 9.03 -17.09
CA CYS A 306 9.95 9.31 -15.87
C CYS A 306 10.57 10.41 -14.99
N PHE A 307 11.90 10.72 -15.13
CA PHE A 307 12.52 11.68 -14.24
C PHE A 307 12.22 13.14 -14.63
N ASP A 308 12.17 13.99 -13.61
CA ASP A 308 12.01 15.42 -13.76
C ASP A 308 13.26 16.08 -14.40
N GLU A 309 13.14 17.33 -14.81
CA GLU A 309 14.25 18.06 -15.42
C GLU A 309 15.45 18.21 -14.48
N THR A 310 15.22 18.31 -13.17
CA THR A 310 16.29 18.49 -12.18
C THR A 310 17.12 17.23 -12.04
N ALA A 311 16.48 16.07 -11.93
CA ALA A 311 17.16 14.79 -11.89
C ALA A 311 17.87 14.48 -13.22
N LEU A 312 17.25 14.82 -14.37
CA LEU A 312 17.89 14.68 -15.69
C LEU A 312 19.11 15.59 -15.85
N LYS A 313 19.10 16.82 -15.33
CA LYS A 313 20.29 17.71 -15.33
C LYS A 313 21.44 17.10 -14.53
N LEU A 314 21.17 16.46 -13.38
CA LEU A 314 22.19 15.74 -12.62
C LEU A 314 22.80 14.59 -13.45
N ILE A 315 21.96 13.76 -14.08
CA ILE A 315 22.43 12.66 -14.93
C ILE A 315 23.30 13.17 -16.08
N ASN A 316 22.87 14.23 -16.76
CA ASN A 316 23.62 14.83 -17.87
C ASN A 316 24.96 15.44 -17.42
N SER A 317 25.09 15.82 -16.15
CA SER A 317 26.37 16.25 -15.56
C SER A 317 27.24 15.08 -15.04
N GLY A 318 26.80 13.83 -15.23
CA GLY A 318 27.52 12.63 -14.81
C GLY A 318 27.25 12.21 -13.36
N ILE A 319 26.26 12.83 -12.70
CA ILE A 319 25.86 12.52 -11.31
C ILE A 319 24.64 11.59 -11.32
N ASN A 320 24.75 10.45 -10.64
CA ASN A 320 23.58 9.61 -10.43
C ASN A 320 22.75 10.14 -9.25
N PRO A 321 21.46 10.47 -9.43
CA PRO A 321 20.65 11.05 -8.36
C PRO A 321 20.36 10.11 -7.18
N LEU A 322 20.59 8.79 -7.34
CA LEU A 322 20.23 7.76 -6.37
C LEU A 322 21.44 6.96 -5.84
N ILE A 323 22.63 7.14 -6.43
CA ILE A 323 23.84 6.40 -6.08
C ILE A 323 24.95 7.40 -5.76
N PHE A 324 25.56 7.26 -4.61
CA PHE A 324 26.61 8.17 -4.11
C PHE A 324 27.64 7.43 -3.25
N LYS A 325 28.75 8.06 -2.98
CA LYS A 325 29.81 7.50 -2.13
C LYS A 325 29.31 7.31 -0.70
N GLY A 326 29.51 6.11 -0.14
CA GLY A 326 29.04 5.72 1.20
C GLY A 326 27.66 5.09 1.23
N LEU A 327 26.99 4.93 0.07
CA LEU A 327 25.80 4.08 -0.06
C LEU A 327 26.20 2.61 -0.16
N ILE A 328 25.63 1.78 0.71
CA ILE A 328 25.85 0.33 0.76
C ILE A 328 24.49 -0.37 0.66
N THR A 329 24.38 -1.32 -0.26
CA THR A 329 23.19 -2.13 -0.45
C THR A 329 23.43 -3.56 0.03
N THR A 330 22.45 -4.17 0.70
CA THR A 330 22.56 -5.52 1.24
C THR A 330 21.43 -6.41 0.75
N THR A 331 21.78 -7.50 0.09
CA THR A 331 20.82 -8.43 -0.50
C THR A 331 20.60 -9.67 0.34
N THR A 332 21.65 -10.17 0.99
CA THR A 332 21.60 -11.39 1.81
C THR A 332 21.30 -11.12 3.28
N SER A 333 20.82 -12.16 3.99
CA SER A 333 20.58 -12.06 5.43
C SER A 333 21.87 -11.93 6.24
N ASP A 334 22.98 -12.46 5.74
CA ASP A 334 24.27 -12.36 6.42
C ASP A 334 24.86 -10.95 6.32
N GLU A 335 24.78 -10.32 5.14
CA GLU A 335 25.12 -8.90 4.96
C GLU A 335 24.27 -8.01 5.88
N SER A 336 22.94 -8.26 5.95
CA SER A 336 22.04 -7.54 6.83
C SER A 336 22.45 -7.61 8.31
N ARG A 337 22.91 -8.78 8.77
CA ARG A 337 23.40 -8.97 10.16
C ARG A 337 24.66 -8.17 10.43
N LEU A 338 25.56 -8.04 9.44
CA LEU A 338 26.82 -7.29 9.60
C LEU A 338 26.58 -5.81 9.87
N ILE A 339 25.48 -5.22 9.41
CA ILE A 339 25.11 -3.82 9.67
C ILE A 339 25.08 -3.53 11.18
N ASN A 340 24.62 -4.49 11.99
CA ASN A 340 24.50 -4.33 13.44
C ASN A 340 25.88 -4.34 14.15
N ASN A 341 26.91 -4.89 13.51
CA ASN A 341 28.25 -5.00 14.04
C ASN A 341 29.18 -3.86 13.53
N ASP A 342 28.70 -3.09 12.57
CA ASP A 342 29.45 -1.95 12.06
C ASP A 342 29.39 -0.78 13.06
N GLU A 343 30.54 -0.22 13.42
CA GLU A 343 30.67 0.83 14.44
C GLU A 343 30.58 2.26 13.85
N HIS A 344 30.57 2.40 12.51
CA HIS A 344 30.40 3.71 11.88
C HIS A 344 29.02 4.29 12.17
N LEU A 345 28.95 5.61 12.27
CA LEU A 345 27.69 6.34 12.25
C LEU A 345 26.97 6.06 10.95
N LYS A 346 25.69 5.75 11.00
CA LYS A 346 24.96 5.28 9.83
C LYS A 346 23.50 5.66 9.80
N VAL A 347 23.00 5.73 8.57
CA VAL A 347 21.57 5.71 8.25
C VAL A 347 21.23 4.31 7.74
N ILE A 348 20.15 3.70 8.25
CA ILE A 348 19.66 2.40 7.81
C ILE A 348 18.26 2.58 7.26
N ILE A 349 18.08 2.40 5.96
CA ILE A 349 16.78 2.43 5.28
C ILE A 349 16.36 0.98 5.04
N SER A 350 15.19 0.59 5.53
CA SER A 350 14.72 -0.79 5.40
C SER A 350 13.19 -0.88 5.32
N ALA A 351 12.69 -1.81 4.51
CA ALA A 351 11.26 -2.10 4.42
C ALA A 351 10.82 -3.06 5.55
N SER A 352 9.57 -2.97 6.00
CA SER A 352 8.43 -2.19 5.50
C SER A 352 8.31 -0.83 6.20
N GLY A 353 7.65 0.11 5.52
CA GLY A 353 7.46 1.48 6.05
C GLY A 353 6.60 1.57 7.31
N MET A 354 5.73 0.60 7.56
CA MET A 354 4.85 0.53 8.76
C MET A 354 5.35 -0.44 9.83
N CYS A 355 6.54 -1.01 9.67
CA CYS A 355 7.22 -1.91 10.61
C CYS A 355 6.55 -3.27 10.87
N GLU A 356 5.56 -3.67 10.06
CA GLU A 356 4.81 -4.94 10.27
C GLU A 356 5.59 -6.17 9.79
N ALA A 357 6.43 -6.02 8.77
CA ALA A 357 7.20 -7.11 8.16
C ALA A 357 8.61 -6.65 7.78
N GLY A 358 9.42 -7.57 7.26
CA GLY A 358 10.70 -7.26 6.66
C GLY A 358 11.86 -7.08 7.67
N ARG A 359 13.02 -6.72 7.11
CA ARG A 359 14.29 -6.58 7.86
C ARG A 359 14.28 -5.41 8.83
N ILE A 360 13.45 -4.40 8.61
CA ILE A 360 13.28 -3.26 9.52
C ILE A 360 13.02 -3.72 10.96
N ARG A 361 12.26 -4.80 11.18
CA ARG A 361 11.98 -5.31 12.52
C ARG A 361 13.22 -5.78 13.26
N HIS A 362 14.24 -6.28 12.55
CA HIS A 362 15.54 -6.62 13.14
C HIS A 362 16.30 -5.35 13.52
N HIS A 363 16.33 -4.34 12.65
CA HIS A 363 16.96 -3.06 12.95
C HIS A 363 16.30 -2.36 14.13
N LEU A 364 14.97 -2.38 14.21
CA LEU A 364 14.22 -1.87 15.37
C LEU A 364 14.62 -2.60 16.65
N LYS A 365 14.72 -3.94 16.62
CA LYS A 365 15.17 -4.73 17.79
C LYS A 365 16.55 -4.28 18.29
N HIS A 366 17.47 -3.94 17.40
CA HIS A 366 18.84 -3.55 17.74
C HIS A 366 19.00 -2.08 18.13
N ASN A 367 18.08 -1.19 17.72
CA ASN A 367 18.23 0.25 17.89
C ASN A 367 17.19 0.91 18.81
N LEU A 368 15.98 0.34 19.00
CA LEU A 368 14.92 0.94 19.83
C LEU A 368 15.29 1.16 21.30
N TRP A 369 16.04 0.25 21.89
CA TRP A 369 16.45 0.34 23.29
C TRP A 369 17.61 1.31 23.54
N ARG A 370 18.27 1.79 22.48
CA ARG A 370 19.43 2.67 22.51
C ARG A 370 19.01 4.12 22.45
N LYS A 371 19.18 4.86 23.55
CA LYS A 371 18.78 6.28 23.69
C LYS A 371 19.52 7.24 22.73
N GLU A 372 20.69 6.84 22.24
CA GLU A 372 21.47 7.61 21.26
C GLU A 372 20.91 7.50 19.85
N CYS A 373 20.13 6.44 19.55
CA CYS A 373 19.58 6.22 18.22
C CYS A 373 18.30 7.01 17.96
N THR A 374 17.97 7.20 16.68
CA THR A 374 16.72 7.80 16.22
C THR A 374 16.01 6.87 15.24
N ILE A 375 14.70 6.68 15.42
CA ILE A 375 13.83 6.07 14.42
C ILE A 375 13.08 7.22 13.72
N LEU A 376 13.32 7.38 12.41
CA LEU A 376 12.75 8.44 11.62
C LEU A 376 11.68 7.90 10.67
N PHE A 377 10.43 8.20 10.93
CA PHE A 377 9.32 7.84 10.05
C PHE A 377 9.19 8.87 8.92
N ALA A 378 9.24 8.39 7.68
CA ALA A 378 9.13 9.20 6.47
C ALA A 378 7.79 8.93 5.73
N GLY A 379 6.67 9.00 6.44
CA GLY A 379 5.33 8.79 5.88
C GLY A 379 4.28 8.46 6.92
N TYR A 380 3.03 8.36 6.44
CA TYR A 380 1.87 8.02 7.26
C TYR A 380 2.02 6.63 7.88
N GLN A 381 1.50 6.48 9.10
CA GLN A 381 1.47 5.23 9.84
C GLN A 381 0.01 4.83 10.10
N ALA A 382 -0.43 3.73 9.50
CA ALA A 382 -1.81 3.25 9.60
C ALA A 382 -2.16 2.78 11.02
N MET A 383 -3.42 2.94 11.40
CA MET A 383 -3.95 2.48 12.68
C MET A 383 -3.70 0.99 12.88
N GLY A 384 -3.27 0.63 14.10
CA GLY A 384 -2.99 -0.77 14.46
C GLY A 384 -1.58 -1.26 14.16
N THR A 385 -0.81 -0.58 13.32
CA THR A 385 0.56 -0.97 12.96
C THR A 385 1.57 -0.70 14.07
N LEU A 386 2.72 -1.40 14.04
CA LEU A 386 3.82 -1.16 14.96
C LEU A 386 4.39 0.26 14.79
N GLY A 387 4.52 0.74 13.54
CA GLY A 387 4.96 2.10 13.28
C GLY A 387 4.05 3.14 13.93
N ARG A 388 2.73 2.94 13.87
CA ARG A 388 1.75 3.82 14.51
C ARG A 388 1.91 3.85 16.04
N LYS A 389 2.07 2.69 16.67
CA LYS A 389 2.30 2.59 18.13
C LYS A 389 3.57 3.32 18.56
N LEU A 390 4.65 3.22 17.79
CA LEU A 390 5.89 3.93 18.06
C LEU A 390 5.72 5.45 17.96
N VAL A 391 5.01 5.91 16.93
CA VAL A 391 4.70 7.35 16.75
C VAL A 391 3.78 7.89 17.86
N GLU A 392 2.88 7.06 18.39
CA GLU A 392 1.99 7.40 19.52
C GLU A 392 2.69 7.37 20.87
N GLY A 393 3.96 6.94 20.95
CA GLY A 393 4.79 7.02 22.14
C GLY A 393 4.65 5.83 23.08
N ILE A 394 4.52 4.60 22.56
CA ILE A 394 4.56 3.38 23.37
C ILE A 394 5.93 3.21 24.01
N ASP A 395 5.96 2.82 25.29
CA ASP A 395 7.21 2.66 26.07
C ASP A 395 7.94 1.35 25.78
N GLU A 396 7.24 0.31 25.35
CA GLU A 396 7.81 -1.00 25.01
C GLU A 396 7.06 -1.68 23.87
N VAL A 397 7.78 -2.48 23.10
CA VAL A 397 7.21 -3.29 22.00
C VAL A 397 7.70 -4.73 22.08
N ARG A 398 6.91 -5.66 21.54
CA ARG A 398 7.33 -7.06 21.44
C ARG A 398 7.81 -7.39 20.02
N LEU A 399 9.10 -7.68 19.87
CA LEU A 399 9.71 -8.07 18.61
C LEU A 399 10.34 -9.47 18.75
N PHE A 400 9.98 -10.40 17.85
CA PHE A 400 10.49 -11.78 17.83
C PHE A 400 10.36 -12.51 19.19
N GLY A 401 9.30 -12.18 19.95
CA GLY A 401 9.04 -12.78 21.27
C GLY A 401 9.72 -12.08 22.45
N GLU A 402 10.62 -11.12 22.20
CA GLU A 402 11.31 -10.33 23.22
C GLU A 402 10.61 -8.98 23.43
N VAL A 403 10.58 -8.51 24.68
CA VAL A 403 10.12 -7.16 25.02
C VAL A 403 11.30 -6.20 24.88
N ILE A 404 11.13 -5.17 24.09
CA ILE A 404 12.15 -4.15 23.80
C ILE A 404 11.62 -2.80 24.30
N GLN A 405 12.39 -2.14 25.17
CA GLN A 405 12.09 -0.78 25.63
C GLN A 405 12.32 0.23 24.50
N VAL A 406 11.46 1.23 24.39
CA VAL A 406 11.56 2.30 23.40
C VAL A 406 12.27 3.48 24.05
N ASN A 407 13.60 3.50 23.98
CA ASN A 407 14.45 4.58 24.49
C ASN A 407 14.98 5.50 23.37
N ALA A 408 14.94 5.01 22.12
CA ALA A 408 15.37 5.78 20.96
C ALA A 408 14.42 6.97 20.71
N ASP A 409 14.97 8.04 20.14
CA ASP A 409 14.18 9.19 19.66
C ASP A 409 13.24 8.73 18.52
N ILE A 410 11.95 9.02 18.63
CA ILE A 410 10.98 8.77 17.55
C ILE A 410 10.67 10.10 16.87
N LYS A 411 11.03 10.21 15.58
CA LYS A 411 10.81 11.42 14.79
C LYS A 411 10.01 11.12 13.54
N ILE A 412 9.32 12.15 13.03
CA ILE A 412 8.52 12.10 11.82
C ILE A 412 9.01 13.18 10.87
N LEU A 413 9.38 12.80 9.67
CA LEU A 413 9.63 13.71 8.57
C LEU A 413 8.29 14.08 7.94
N LYS A 414 7.80 15.28 8.25
CA LYS A 414 6.46 15.73 7.85
C LYS A 414 6.43 16.17 6.39
N GLY A 415 5.26 16.08 5.77
CA GLY A 415 4.97 16.68 4.46
C GLY A 415 5.34 15.84 3.25
N ILE A 416 5.98 14.69 3.43
CA ILE A 416 6.25 13.79 2.31
C ILE A 416 4.99 12.94 2.02
N SER A 417 4.26 13.30 0.97
CA SER A 417 3.12 12.52 0.46
C SER A 417 3.29 12.26 -1.03
N GLY A 418 2.99 11.04 -1.46
CA GLY A 418 2.97 10.67 -2.87
C GLY A 418 1.73 11.21 -3.59
N HIS A 419 0.60 11.38 -2.90
CA HIS A 419 -0.65 11.84 -3.48
C HIS A 419 -0.80 13.36 -3.43
N ALA A 420 -1.51 13.90 -4.42
CA ALA A 420 -2.00 15.25 -4.40
C ALA A 420 -2.92 15.47 -3.19
N ASP A 421 -2.90 16.68 -2.65
CA ASP A 421 -3.90 17.12 -1.68
C ASP A 421 -5.17 17.62 -2.38
N LYS A 422 -6.15 18.04 -1.58
CA LYS A 422 -7.40 18.58 -2.09
C LYS A 422 -7.21 19.64 -3.17
N ASN A 423 -6.29 20.58 -2.95
CA ASN A 423 -6.03 21.65 -3.92
C ASN A 423 -5.31 21.12 -5.17
N GLY A 424 -4.39 20.17 -5.01
CA GLY A 424 -3.72 19.52 -6.13
C GLY A 424 -4.71 18.78 -7.04
N LEU A 425 -5.64 18.02 -6.47
CA LEU A 425 -6.70 17.31 -7.22
C LEU A 425 -7.63 18.29 -7.93
N ILE A 426 -8.09 19.34 -7.26
CA ILE A 426 -8.93 20.40 -7.87
C ILE A 426 -8.18 21.12 -9.01
N ASN A 427 -6.90 21.45 -8.80
CA ASN A 427 -6.09 22.08 -9.84
C ASN A 427 -5.87 21.16 -11.04
N TRP A 428 -5.70 19.84 -10.81
CA TRP A 428 -5.56 18.89 -11.89
C TRP A 428 -6.84 18.80 -12.74
N ILE A 429 -8.04 18.75 -12.11
CA ILE A 429 -9.32 18.87 -12.82
C ILE A 429 -9.41 20.21 -13.55
N ALA A 430 -9.01 21.31 -12.91
CA ALA A 430 -9.05 22.65 -13.51
C ALA A 430 -8.14 22.77 -14.74
N SER A 431 -7.05 22.00 -14.81
CA SER A 431 -6.10 22.02 -15.93
C SER A 431 -6.57 21.30 -17.19
N MET A 432 -7.67 20.51 -17.12
CA MET A 432 -8.24 19.86 -18.31
C MET A 432 -8.78 20.92 -19.30
N GLU A 433 -8.47 20.75 -20.57
CA GLU A 433 -8.97 21.65 -21.63
C GLU A 433 -10.50 21.60 -21.73
N GLU A 434 -11.05 20.39 -21.72
CA GLU A 434 -12.50 20.14 -21.71
C GLU A 434 -12.89 19.51 -20.39
N LYS A 435 -13.91 20.07 -19.71
CA LYS A 435 -14.40 19.54 -18.45
C LYS A 435 -15.31 18.34 -18.69
N PRO A 436 -15.25 17.29 -17.85
CA PRO A 436 -16.15 16.17 -17.95
C PRO A 436 -17.60 16.58 -17.67
N SER A 437 -18.55 15.90 -18.28
CA SER A 437 -19.97 16.08 -18.00
C SER A 437 -20.38 15.49 -16.64
N LYS A 438 -19.62 14.51 -16.13
CA LYS A 438 -19.84 13.88 -14.84
C LYS A 438 -18.54 13.31 -14.26
N VAL A 439 -18.41 13.37 -12.94
CA VAL A 439 -17.24 12.86 -12.20
C VAL A 439 -17.66 11.74 -11.25
N PHE A 440 -16.87 10.67 -11.21
CA PHE A 440 -17.00 9.58 -10.23
C PHE A 440 -15.80 9.63 -9.28
N VAL A 441 -16.08 9.75 -8.00
CA VAL A 441 -15.05 9.89 -6.96
C VAL A 441 -14.83 8.55 -6.29
N VAL A 442 -13.60 8.07 -6.34
CA VAL A 442 -13.17 6.75 -5.82
C VAL A 442 -11.90 6.89 -4.99
N HIS A 443 -11.36 5.80 -4.49
CA HIS A 443 -10.05 5.71 -3.84
C HIS A 443 -9.89 6.74 -2.71
N GLY A 444 -10.77 6.66 -1.71
CA GLY A 444 -10.78 7.54 -0.54
C GLY A 444 -11.59 6.95 0.61
N GLU A 445 -11.30 7.40 1.83
CA GLU A 445 -12.11 7.04 2.98
C GLU A 445 -13.58 7.45 2.76
N ASP A 446 -14.52 6.69 3.31
CA ASP A 446 -15.98 6.82 3.13
C ASP A 446 -16.47 8.28 3.13
N LYS A 447 -16.17 9.05 4.17
CA LYS A 447 -16.59 10.46 4.26
C LYS A 447 -15.81 11.40 3.33
N VAL A 448 -14.58 11.02 2.97
CA VAL A 448 -13.72 11.86 2.14
C VAL A 448 -14.22 11.85 0.70
N THR A 449 -14.67 10.69 0.20
CA THR A 449 -15.26 10.57 -1.13
C THR A 449 -16.49 11.46 -1.30
N ASP A 450 -17.39 11.47 -0.31
CA ASP A 450 -18.58 12.34 -0.34
C ASP A 450 -18.20 13.83 -0.29
N ILE A 451 -17.32 14.23 0.65
CA ILE A 451 -16.86 15.61 0.79
C ILE A 451 -16.21 16.10 -0.51
N PHE A 452 -15.41 15.25 -1.16
CA PHE A 452 -14.74 15.63 -2.39
C PHE A 452 -15.70 15.69 -3.59
N SER A 453 -16.71 14.81 -3.63
CA SER A 453 -17.79 14.89 -4.64
C SER A 453 -18.57 16.20 -4.55
N ASP A 454 -18.96 16.60 -3.34
CA ASP A 454 -19.64 17.88 -3.09
C ASP A 454 -18.75 19.06 -3.52
N LEU A 455 -17.46 19.02 -3.14
CA LEU A 455 -16.51 20.08 -3.50
C LEU A 455 -16.33 20.24 -5.02
N ILE A 456 -16.26 19.12 -5.77
CA ILE A 456 -16.17 19.16 -7.23
C ILE A 456 -17.43 19.80 -7.82
N THR A 457 -18.61 19.39 -7.35
CA THR A 457 -19.88 19.94 -7.80
C THR A 457 -19.96 21.44 -7.53
N ASP A 458 -19.62 21.88 -6.33
CA ASP A 458 -19.64 23.29 -5.94
C ASP A 458 -18.61 24.15 -6.71
N THR A 459 -17.44 23.57 -7.03
CA THR A 459 -16.34 24.31 -7.69
C THR A 459 -16.54 24.46 -9.18
N PHE A 460 -17.03 23.42 -9.85
CA PHE A 460 -17.06 23.37 -11.32
C PHE A 460 -18.46 23.34 -11.92
N ASP A 461 -19.53 23.27 -11.12
CA ASP A 461 -20.92 23.04 -11.56
C ASP A 461 -21.05 21.75 -12.39
N ILE A 462 -20.27 20.72 -12.03
CA ILE A 462 -20.26 19.40 -12.67
C ILE A 462 -20.82 18.38 -11.68
N PRO A 463 -21.83 17.57 -12.05
CA PRO A 463 -22.33 16.51 -11.21
C PRO A 463 -21.21 15.53 -10.82
N ALA A 464 -20.93 15.39 -9.53
CA ALA A 464 -20.00 14.41 -9.01
C ALA A 464 -20.72 13.38 -8.12
N TYR A 465 -20.25 12.14 -8.14
CA TYR A 465 -20.88 11.02 -7.45
C TYR A 465 -19.83 10.04 -6.92
N ALA A 466 -19.96 9.63 -5.67
CA ALA A 466 -19.14 8.59 -5.06
C ALA A 466 -19.90 7.24 -5.13
N PRO A 467 -19.49 6.30 -6.00
CA PRO A 467 -20.15 5.00 -6.13
C PRO A 467 -19.75 4.05 -5.01
N TYR A 468 -20.69 3.18 -4.58
CA TYR A 468 -20.38 2.02 -3.75
C TYR A 468 -19.95 0.82 -4.60
N ASN A 469 -19.32 -0.17 -3.96
CA ASN A 469 -18.90 -1.42 -4.62
C ASN A 469 -20.10 -2.11 -5.29
N GLY A 470 -19.93 -2.55 -6.55
CA GLY A 470 -20.99 -3.09 -7.39
C GLY A 470 -21.86 -2.02 -8.05
N GLY A 471 -21.64 -0.74 -7.76
CA GLY A 471 -22.33 0.37 -8.45
C GLY A 471 -22.01 0.39 -9.93
N SER A 472 -22.98 0.77 -10.78
CA SER A 472 -22.77 0.81 -12.22
C SER A 472 -23.50 1.97 -12.90
N VAL A 473 -22.94 2.40 -14.04
CA VAL A 473 -23.39 3.55 -14.80
C VAL A 473 -23.43 3.21 -16.29
N ASP A 474 -24.49 3.65 -16.95
CA ASP A 474 -24.60 3.65 -18.40
C ASP A 474 -23.79 4.83 -18.97
N LEU A 475 -22.74 4.55 -19.72
CA LEU A 475 -21.88 5.59 -20.30
C LEU A 475 -22.48 6.29 -21.52
N LEU A 476 -23.58 5.80 -22.12
CA LEU A 476 -24.27 6.50 -23.19
C LEU A 476 -25.13 7.64 -22.63
N THR A 477 -25.80 7.40 -21.50
CA THR A 477 -26.75 8.35 -20.90
C THR A 477 -26.19 9.06 -19.67
N GLY A 478 -25.18 8.51 -19.02
CA GLY A 478 -24.67 8.96 -17.72
C GLY A 478 -25.57 8.60 -16.54
N GLU A 479 -26.61 7.76 -16.73
CA GLU A 479 -27.50 7.34 -15.67
C GLU A 479 -26.90 6.24 -14.79
N VAL A 480 -27.15 6.34 -13.49
CA VAL A 480 -26.78 5.29 -12.54
C VAL A 480 -27.74 4.12 -12.70
N LEU A 481 -27.22 2.96 -13.09
CA LEU A 481 -27.99 1.73 -13.25
C LEU A 481 -28.17 0.99 -11.92
N GLU A 482 -27.08 0.92 -11.15
CA GLU A 482 -27.05 0.27 -9.82
C GLU A 482 -26.25 1.16 -8.86
N THR A 483 -26.74 1.35 -7.64
CA THR A 483 -26.08 2.20 -6.63
C THR A 483 -24.93 1.50 -5.91
N GLY A 484 -24.84 0.16 -6.06
CA GLY A 484 -23.86 -0.64 -5.33
C GLY A 484 -24.30 -1.02 -3.91
N ASN A 485 -23.40 -1.72 -3.20
CA ASN A 485 -23.67 -2.23 -1.87
C ASN A 485 -23.12 -1.30 -0.77
N ASN A 486 -24.00 -0.68 0.01
CA ASN A 486 -23.67 0.16 1.14
C ASN A 486 -23.93 -0.50 2.51
N VAL A 487 -23.97 -1.83 2.55
CA VAL A 487 -24.17 -2.58 3.80
C VAL A 487 -22.87 -2.56 4.59
N LEU A 488 -22.91 -1.91 5.76
CA LEU A 488 -21.79 -1.88 6.67
C LEU A 488 -21.50 -3.28 7.24
N ILE A 489 -20.24 -3.69 7.17
CA ILE A 489 -19.79 -4.89 7.86
C ILE A 489 -20.02 -4.70 9.37
N ALA A 490 -20.89 -5.54 9.93
CA ALA A 490 -21.15 -5.51 11.36
C ALA A 490 -19.84 -5.72 12.11
N LYS A 491 -19.34 -4.68 12.79
CA LYS A 491 -18.20 -4.82 13.71
C LYS A 491 -18.59 -5.89 14.72
N VAL A 492 -18.11 -7.12 14.51
CA VAL A 492 -18.22 -8.18 15.50
C VAL A 492 -17.46 -7.70 16.71
N LYS A 493 -18.16 -7.05 17.66
CA LYS A 493 -17.62 -6.85 18.99
C LYS A 493 -17.16 -8.25 19.42
N PRO A 494 -15.88 -8.44 19.83
CA PRO A 494 -15.41 -9.74 20.30
C PRO A 494 -16.48 -10.24 21.26
N SER A 495 -17.14 -11.33 20.87
CA SER A 495 -18.41 -11.70 21.48
C SER A 495 -18.15 -11.90 22.96
N VAL A 496 -18.95 -11.25 23.81
CA VAL A 496 -19.01 -11.51 25.27
C VAL A 496 -19.10 -13.02 25.53
N LYS A 497 -19.58 -13.82 24.58
CA LYS A 497 -19.57 -15.28 24.59
C LYS A 497 -18.17 -15.90 24.69
N GLN A 498 -17.14 -15.41 23.99
CA GLN A 498 -15.80 -16.01 24.09
C GLN A 498 -15.11 -15.70 25.43
N LYS A 499 -15.32 -14.50 25.99
CA LYS A 499 -14.89 -14.21 27.38
C LYS A 499 -15.64 -15.08 28.40
N ASN A 500 -16.95 -15.30 28.21
CA ASN A 500 -17.74 -16.17 29.09
C ASN A 500 -17.33 -17.64 29.00
N ASP A 501 -16.91 -18.13 27.82
CA ASP A 501 -16.51 -19.54 27.65
C ASP A 501 -15.14 -19.83 28.27
N CYS A 502 -14.17 -18.93 28.14
CA CYS A 502 -12.90 -19.05 28.85
C CYS A 502 -13.06 -18.92 30.36
N TYR A 503 -13.92 -18.00 30.82
CA TYR A 503 -14.28 -17.83 32.22
C TYR A 503 -14.96 -19.09 32.78
N ARG A 504 -15.99 -19.63 32.09
CA ARG A 504 -16.69 -20.86 32.50
C ARG A 504 -15.74 -22.06 32.57
N ARG A 505 -14.83 -22.21 31.60
CA ARG A 505 -13.81 -23.28 31.63
C ARG A 505 -12.84 -23.11 32.79
N ALA A 506 -12.42 -21.89 33.11
CA ALA A 506 -11.57 -21.61 34.24
C ALA A 506 -12.26 -21.90 35.58
N VAL A 507 -13.54 -21.50 35.72
CA VAL A 507 -14.37 -21.82 36.90
C VAL A 507 -14.56 -23.32 37.03
N SER A 508 -14.93 -24.02 35.96
CA SER A 508 -15.12 -25.47 35.96
C SER A 508 -13.82 -26.22 36.34
N ALA A 509 -12.65 -25.75 35.89
CA ALA A 509 -11.36 -26.31 36.28
C ALA A 509 -11.05 -26.09 37.77
N ALA A 510 -11.40 -24.91 38.33
CA ALA A 510 -11.24 -24.62 39.73
C ALA A 510 -12.19 -25.47 40.61
N GLU A 511 -13.45 -25.66 40.20
CA GLU A 511 -14.44 -26.51 40.85
C GLU A 511 -14.01 -27.99 40.86
N ASN A 512 -13.44 -28.44 39.72
CA ASN A 512 -12.90 -29.81 39.64
C ASN A 512 -11.67 -30.01 40.58
N LEU A 513 -10.78 -29.02 40.66
CA LEU A 513 -9.67 -29.03 41.59
C LEU A 513 -10.17 -29.09 43.06
N LEU A 514 -11.18 -28.26 43.40
CA LEU A 514 -11.78 -28.24 44.73
C LEU A 514 -12.42 -29.59 45.06
N LYS A 515 -13.05 -30.25 44.12
CA LYS A 515 -13.63 -31.58 44.27
C LYS A 515 -12.53 -32.63 44.59
N ILE A 516 -11.44 -32.63 43.80
CA ILE A 516 -10.29 -33.53 44.03
C ILE A 516 -9.72 -33.35 45.44
N ILE A 517 -9.63 -32.12 45.92
CA ILE A 517 -9.12 -31.85 47.29
C ILE A 517 -10.09 -32.35 48.33
N LYS A 518 -11.41 -32.17 48.18
CA LYS A 518 -12.42 -32.69 49.13
C LYS A 518 -12.45 -34.20 49.15
N ASP A 519 -12.28 -34.85 48.00
CA ASP A 519 -12.24 -36.32 47.91
C ASP A 519 -10.94 -36.92 48.43
N SER A 520 -9.94 -36.06 48.72
CA SER A 520 -8.65 -36.45 49.32
C SER A 520 -8.69 -36.46 50.86
N ASP A 521 -9.84 -36.33 51.50
CA ASP A 521 -10.02 -36.46 52.95
C ASP A 521 -9.54 -37.83 53.40
N GLY A 522 -8.62 -37.88 54.41
CA GLY A 522 -7.98 -39.10 54.86
C GLY A 522 -6.62 -39.43 54.24
N MET A 523 -6.10 -38.60 53.29
CA MET A 523 -4.74 -38.72 52.79
C MET A 523 -3.69 -38.34 53.85
N ALA A 524 -2.45 -38.86 53.70
CA ALA A 524 -1.35 -38.53 54.59
C ALA A 524 -1.06 -37.02 54.57
N ASN A 525 -0.86 -36.42 55.74
CA ASN A 525 -0.57 -35.00 55.93
C ASN A 525 0.57 -34.48 55.04
N LYS A 526 1.59 -35.30 54.77
CA LYS A 526 2.72 -34.96 53.90
C LYS A 526 2.29 -34.69 52.45
N ASP A 527 1.26 -35.35 51.96
CA ASP A 527 0.78 -35.19 50.58
C ASP A 527 -0.25 -34.06 50.49
N LEU A 528 -1.04 -33.83 51.52
CA LEU A 528 -1.91 -32.65 51.65
C LEU A 528 -1.11 -31.32 51.70
N LEU A 529 0.05 -31.30 52.37
CA LEU A 529 0.97 -30.15 52.37
C LEU A 529 1.52 -29.81 50.97
N LYS A 530 1.70 -30.82 50.11
CA LYS A 530 2.08 -30.57 48.70
C LYS A 530 0.96 -29.91 47.93
N TYR A 531 -0.30 -30.35 48.13
CA TYR A 531 -1.47 -29.71 47.49
C TYR A 531 -1.60 -28.27 47.94
N GLU A 532 -1.49 -27.97 49.22
CA GLU A 532 -1.52 -26.61 49.76
C GLU A 532 -0.44 -25.74 49.11
N THR A 533 0.79 -26.23 48.98
CA THR A 533 1.89 -25.49 48.36
C THR A 533 1.63 -25.19 46.88
N LEU A 534 1.11 -26.17 46.12
CA LEU A 534 0.80 -26.01 44.71
C LEU A 534 -0.34 -24.99 44.47
N ILE A 535 -1.38 -25.05 45.32
CA ILE A 535 -2.53 -24.14 45.22
C ILE A 535 -2.13 -22.72 45.58
N ASN A 536 -1.33 -22.52 46.63
CA ASN A 536 -0.84 -21.23 47.03
C ASN A 536 0.08 -20.60 45.96
N ASN A 537 0.93 -21.40 45.31
CA ASN A 537 1.78 -20.96 44.21
C ASN A 537 0.94 -20.58 42.96
N LEU A 538 -0.10 -21.36 42.64
CA LEU A 538 -1.01 -21.06 41.55
C LEU A 538 -1.80 -19.76 41.81
N SER A 539 -2.33 -19.61 43.03
CA SER A 539 -3.07 -18.41 43.44
C SER A 539 -2.22 -17.14 43.35
N LYS A 540 -0.95 -17.22 43.80
CA LYS A 540 -0.01 -16.09 43.66
C LYS A 540 0.26 -15.75 42.20
N LYS A 541 0.46 -16.77 41.34
CA LYS A 541 0.63 -16.55 39.90
C LYS A 541 -0.59 -15.89 39.26
N ILE A 542 -1.81 -16.31 39.61
CA ILE A 542 -3.04 -15.74 39.08
C ILE A 542 -3.22 -14.27 39.49
N GLN A 543 -2.85 -13.91 40.71
CA GLN A 543 -2.89 -12.53 41.23
C GLN A 543 -1.87 -11.59 40.58
N THR A 544 -0.87 -12.12 39.89
CA THR A 544 0.16 -11.34 39.17
C THR A 544 -0.09 -11.25 37.65
N PHE A 545 -1.27 -11.71 37.18
CA PHE A 545 -1.74 -11.54 35.80
C PHE A 545 -2.59 -10.24 35.69
N ASP A 546 -2.03 -9.09 36.02
CA ASP A 546 -2.57 -7.78 35.63
C ASP A 546 -1.89 -7.23 34.38
#